data_94e749437e2876549c51084ed2b4c152
#
_entry.id   94e749437e2876549c51084ed2b4c152
#
_cell.length_a   1.000
_cell.length_b   1.000
_cell.length_c   1.000
_cell.angle_alpha   90.00
_cell.angle_beta   90.00
_cell.angle_gamma   90.00
#
_symmetry.space_group_name_H-M   'P 1'
#
loop_
_entity.id
_entity.type
_entity.pdbx_description
1 polymer ?
#
loop_
_entity_poly.entity_id
_entity_poly.type
_entity_poly.pdbx_seq_one_letter_code
_entity_poly.pdbx_strand_id
1 'polypeptide(L)'
;MKLSEKVNQHVDSCRFCWMCHHICPIGNATGHERSTPRARALGISLVTRGALRLDDIMDNIYECAGCGACVQVCVTGWDPVMFTKAVREQAALEGKLPEYIRKLVANCLSSGNAYGMTEPAGELQAAIGRHSAGTDTLLFLGADARYKMPEQAVKTIAVLERAGADFTVLAEEPASGAQMDYLVGALRETKAQMQACAAVLNGYKTVIAADPTDAKVLRRTYAEYGVDLSCRVVTFPAYALELLQSGRLTVRKREMPVVYQDPFQLSRDLGETEEPRALISACADLSEMLLHGEETVWAGNLLMAEWMPEVMRAVSARRIFNAESVGAKTIVTACVGEYAALKAAETDGVNILSLEDLILGGN
;
A
#
# COMPACT_ATOMS: atom_id res chain seq x y z
N MET A 1 -15.47 23.79 7.37
CA MET A 1 -14.33 23.24 6.58
C MET A 1 -13.86 24.28 5.57
N LYS A 2 -12.58 24.62 5.58
CA LYS A 2 -11.95 25.51 4.59
C LYS A 2 -10.91 24.71 3.79
N LEU A 3 -11.23 24.41 2.54
CA LEU A 3 -10.29 23.83 1.60
C LEU A 3 -9.64 24.91 0.75
N SER A 4 -8.43 24.67 0.22
CA SER A 4 -7.79 25.60 -0.70
C SER A 4 -8.64 25.79 -1.97
N GLU A 5 -8.47 26.92 -2.64
CA GLU A 5 -9.18 27.19 -3.90
C GLU A 5 -8.92 26.12 -4.95
N LYS A 6 -7.66 25.66 -5.08
CA LYS A 6 -7.28 24.56 -5.95
C LYS A 6 -8.07 23.27 -5.67
N VAL A 7 -8.22 22.90 -4.40
CA VAL A 7 -8.99 21.70 -4.01
C VAL A 7 -10.47 21.88 -4.35
N ASN A 8 -11.08 23.02 -4.06
CA ASN A 8 -12.47 23.29 -4.40
C ASN A 8 -12.72 23.25 -5.91
N GLN A 9 -11.84 23.86 -6.72
CA GLN A 9 -11.92 23.79 -8.18
C GLN A 9 -11.86 22.34 -8.68
N HIS A 10 -10.98 21.50 -8.10
CA HIS A 10 -10.94 20.07 -8.43
C HIS A 10 -12.23 19.35 -8.07
N VAL A 11 -12.77 19.57 -6.86
CA VAL A 11 -14.05 18.98 -6.43
C VAL A 11 -15.17 19.25 -7.43
N ASP A 12 -15.28 20.51 -7.90
CA ASP A 12 -16.36 20.97 -8.77
C ASP A 12 -16.08 20.71 -10.29
N SER A 13 -14.90 20.20 -10.66
CA SER A 13 -14.54 19.98 -12.07
C SER A 13 -15.06 18.68 -12.71
N CYS A 14 -15.77 17.85 -11.95
CA CYS A 14 -16.35 16.59 -12.44
C CYS A 14 -17.31 16.80 -13.61
N ARG A 15 -17.18 15.98 -14.69
CA ARG A 15 -18.03 16.01 -15.88
C ARG A 15 -19.14 14.94 -15.88
N PHE A 16 -19.37 14.27 -14.76
CA PHE A 16 -20.47 13.28 -14.57
C PHE A 16 -20.48 12.13 -15.58
N CYS A 17 -19.32 11.67 -16.09
CA CYS A 17 -19.22 10.60 -17.07
C CYS A 17 -19.30 9.18 -16.48
N TRP A 18 -19.25 9.03 -15.15
CA TRP A 18 -19.35 7.79 -14.38
C TRP A 18 -18.19 6.79 -14.52
N MET A 19 -17.15 7.05 -15.26
CA MET A 19 -16.02 6.13 -15.42
C MET A 19 -15.40 5.72 -14.07
N CYS A 20 -15.24 6.67 -13.15
CA CYS A 20 -14.70 6.41 -11.81
C CYS A 20 -15.60 5.51 -10.95
N HIS A 21 -16.90 5.40 -11.25
CA HIS A 21 -17.82 4.50 -10.56
C HIS A 21 -17.46 3.04 -10.85
N HIS A 22 -17.29 2.68 -12.13
CA HIS A 22 -17.04 1.30 -12.54
C HIS A 22 -15.70 0.74 -12.06
N ILE A 23 -14.70 1.60 -11.87
CA ILE A 23 -13.37 1.17 -11.46
C ILE A 23 -13.15 1.20 -9.94
N CYS A 24 -14.03 1.85 -9.17
CA CYS A 24 -13.84 2.00 -7.74
C CYS A 24 -14.02 0.66 -7.01
N PRO A 25 -12.95 0.10 -6.38
CA PRO A 25 -13.06 -1.19 -5.69
C PRO A 25 -14.06 -1.15 -4.53
N ILE A 26 -14.13 -0.03 -3.81
CA ILE A 26 -15.06 0.14 -2.69
C ILE A 26 -16.49 0.28 -3.18
N GLY A 27 -16.74 1.09 -4.22
CA GLY A 27 -18.06 1.22 -4.82
C GLY A 27 -18.58 -0.12 -5.35
N ASN A 28 -17.72 -0.90 -6.00
CA ASN A 28 -18.06 -2.22 -6.52
C ASN A 28 -18.28 -3.26 -5.42
N ALA A 29 -17.53 -3.20 -4.32
CA ALA A 29 -17.67 -4.13 -3.19
C ALA A 29 -18.93 -3.84 -2.36
N THR A 30 -19.24 -2.56 -2.15
CA THR A 30 -20.42 -2.15 -1.34
C THR A 30 -21.73 -2.12 -2.13
N GLY A 31 -21.66 -1.99 -3.46
CA GLY A 31 -22.82 -1.75 -4.31
C GLY A 31 -23.50 -0.39 -4.06
N HIS A 32 -22.88 0.51 -3.32
CA HIS A 32 -23.44 1.80 -2.96
C HIS A 32 -22.83 2.95 -3.74
N GLU A 33 -23.66 3.75 -4.41
CA GLU A 33 -23.23 4.99 -5.10
C GLU A 33 -22.48 5.94 -4.16
N ARG A 34 -22.93 6.05 -2.90
CA ARG A 34 -22.28 6.92 -1.89
C ARG A 34 -20.79 6.60 -1.69
N SER A 35 -20.38 5.34 -1.89
CA SER A 35 -18.99 4.89 -1.67
C SER A 35 -18.06 5.18 -2.86
N THR A 36 -18.57 5.90 -3.89
CA THR A 36 -17.81 6.21 -5.11
C THR A 36 -17.07 7.55 -5.03
N PRO A 37 -16.06 7.78 -5.88
CA PRO A 37 -15.32 9.04 -5.92
C PRO A 37 -16.21 10.25 -6.20
N ARG A 38 -17.21 10.08 -7.09
CA ARG A 38 -18.15 11.15 -7.43
C ARG A 38 -19.03 11.54 -6.25
N ALA A 39 -19.54 10.58 -5.50
CA ALA A 39 -20.36 10.87 -4.33
C ALA A 39 -19.54 11.57 -3.23
N ARG A 40 -18.25 11.25 -3.08
CA ARG A 40 -17.33 11.99 -2.19
C ARG A 40 -17.20 13.43 -2.62
N ALA A 41 -16.99 13.71 -3.90
CA ALA A 41 -16.92 15.08 -4.41
C ALA A 41 -18.22 15.84 -4.14
N LEU A 42 -19.38 15.22 -4.37
CA LEU A 42 -20.67 15.82 -4.07
C LEU A 42 -20.82 16.14 -2.58
N GLY A 43 -20.49 15.20 -1.69
CA GLY A 43 -20.51 15.42 -0.24
C GLY A 43 -19.61 16.57 0.18
N ILE A 44 -18.39 16.63 -0.33
CA ILE A 44 -17.43 17.72 -0.07
C ILE A 44 -17.98 19.07 -0.56
N SER A 45 -18.51 19.12 -1.78
CA SER A 45 -19.12 20.33 -2.35
C SER A 45 -20.32 20.82 -1.51
N LEU A 46 -21.15 19.91 -1.01
CA LEU A 46 -22.28 20.27 -0.12
C LEU A 46 -21.80 20.81 1.24
N VAL A 47 -20.72 20.26 1.80
CA VAL A 47 -20.12 20.77 3.05
C VAL A 47 -19.50 22.15 2.83
N THR A 48 -18.79 22.37 1.74
CA THR A 48 -18.18 23.70 1.45
C THR A 48 -19.22 24.78 1.21
N ARG A 49 -20.40 24.42 0.69
CA ARG A 49 -21.56 25.31 0.49
C ARG A 49 -22.46 25.44 1.72
N GLY A 50 -22.14 24.77 2.83
CA GLY A 50 -22.91 24.83 4.08
C GLY A 50 -24.23 24.04 4.09
N ALA A 51 -24.45 23.16 3.10
CA ALA A 51 -25.65 22.30 3.02
C ALA A 51 -25.53 21.02 3.85
N LEU A 52 -24.30 20.57 4.13
CA LEU A 52 -23.97 19.46 5.03
C LEU A 52 -22.89 19.87 6.03
N ARG A 53 -22.81 19.17 7.14
CA ARG A 53 -21.68 19.29 8.09
C ARG A 53 -20.56 18.33 7.68
N LEU A 54 -19.33 18.62 8.09
CA LEU A 54 -18.19 17.75 7.84
C LEU A 54 -18.40 16.35 8.45
N ASP A 55 -18.96 16.27 9.65
CA ASP A 55 -19.25 15.02 10.34
C ASP A 55 -20.18 14.10 9.51
N ASP A 56 -21.08 14.66 8.70
CA ASP A 56 -22.06 13.90 7.93
C ASP A 56 -21.43 13.13 6.74
N ILE A 57 -20.18 13.46 6.37
CA ILE A 57 -19.49 12.81 5.23
C ILE A 57 -18.24 12.02 5.64
N MET A 58 -17.84 12.02 6.91
CA MET A 58 -16.54 11.47 7.32
C MET A 58 -16.41 9.98 7.07
N ASP A 59 -17.44 9.18 7.28
CA ASP A 59 -17.41 7.75 6.96
C ASP A 59 -17.13 7.54 5.47
N ASN A 60 -17.81 8.27 4.60
CA ASN A 60 -17.57 8.21 3.15
C ASN A 60 -16.14 8.64 2.77
N ILE A 61 -15.58 9.63 3.45
CA ILE A 61 -14.19 10.08 3.24
C ILE A 61 -13.20 8.97 3.61
N TYR A 62 -13.44 8.21 4.68
CA TYR A 62 -12.57 7.12 5.12
C TYR A 62 -12.85 5.77 4.42
N GLU A 63 -13.91 5.66 3.62
CA GLU A 63 -14.10 4.54 2.70
C GLU A 63 -13.12 4.58 1.50
N CYS A 64 -12.45 5.70 1.23
CA CYS A 64 -11.53 5.81 0.10
C CYS A 64 -10.20 5.11 0.36
N ALA A 65 -9.83 4.14 -0.47
CA ALA A 65 -8.53 3.46 -0.37
C ALA A 65 -7.33 4.31 -0.82
N GLY A 66 -7.55 5.44 -1.50
CA GLY A 66 -6.46 6.25 -2.07
C GLY A 66 -5.73 5.57 -3.25
N CYS A 67 -6.32 4.53 -3.84
CA CYS A 67 -5.66 3.68 -4.85
C CYS A 67 -5.46 4.34 -6.23
N GLY A 68 -6.03 5.52 -6.49
CA GLY A 68 -5.81 6.27 -7.73
C GLY A 68 -6.49 5.71 -8.98
N ALA A 69 -7.21 4.57 -8.95
CA ALA A 69 -7.86 4.01 -10.13
C ALA A 69 -8.85 4.98 -10.80
N CYS A 70 -9.56 5.77 -10.00
CA CYS A 70 -10.47 6.82 -10.48
C CYS A 70 -9.74 8.00 -11.14
N VAL A 71 -8.50 8.26 -10.76
CA VAL A 71 -7.64 9.28 -11.40
C VAL A 71 -7.20 8.78 -12.76
N GLN A 72 -6.73 7.52 -12.83
CA GLN A 72 -6.22 6.89 -14.06
C GLN A 72 -7.27 6.87 -15.19
N VAL A 73 -8.52 6.58 -14.88
CA VAL A 73 -9.58 6.51 -15.89
C VAL A 73 -10.23 7.86 -16.21
N CYS A 74 -9.87 8.93 -15.50
CA CYS A 74 -10.50 10.23 -15.68
C CYS A 74 -9.91 10.99 -16.87
N VAL A 75 -10.68 11.13 -17.95
CA VAL A 75 -10.25 11.84 -19.18
C VAL A 75 -10.01 13.35 -18.97
N THR A 76 -10.44 13.92 -17.83
CA THR A 76 -10.26 15.36 -17.53
C THR A 76 -9.16 15.62 -16.50
N GLY A 77 -8.43 14.59 -16.07
CA GLY A 77 -7.40 14.72 -15.03
C GLY A 77 -7.95 15.06 -13.64
N TRP A 78 -9.22 14.70 -13.38
CA TRP A 78 -9.85 14.88 -12.07
C TRP A 78 -9.25 13.95 -11.02
N ASP A 79 -8.84 14.51 -9.88
CA ASP A 79 -8.13 13.77 -8.83
C ASP A 79 -8.93 13.68 -7.52
N PRO A 80 -9.75 12.61 -7.36
CA PRO A 80 -10.46 12.36 -6.11
C PRO A 80 -9.57 11.99 -4.92
N VAL A 81 -8.38 11.48 -5.16
CA VAL A 81 -7.44 11.11 -4.08
C VAL A 81 -6.93 12.38 -3.40
N MET A 82 -6.54 13.38 -4.18
CA MET A 82 -6.02 14.65 -3.69
C MET A 82 -7.04 15.36 -2.77
N PHE A 83 -8.29 15.53 -3.21
CA PHE A 83 -9.26 16.23 -2.37
C PHE A 83 -9.75 15.41 -1.18
N THR A 84 -9.78 14.07 -1.28
CA THR A 84 -10.10 13.19 -0.14
C THR A 84 -9.04 13.33 0.94
N LYS A 85 -7.75 13.33 0.56
CA LYS A 85 -6.64 13.54 1.48
C LYS A 85 -6.70 14.92 2.14
N ALA A 86 -6.98 15.98 1.36
CA ALA A 86 -7.14 17.34 1.89
C ALA A 86 -8.29 17.44 2.92
N VAL A 87 -9.38 16.71 2.72
CA VAL A 87 -10.50 16.66 3.69
C VAL A 87 -10.12 15.93 4.97
N ARG A 88 -9.36 14.82 4.87
CA ARG A 88 -8.84 14.09 6.06
C ARG A 88 -7.93 15.00 6.91
N GLU A 89 -7.02 15.71 6.25
CA GLU A 89 -6.14 16.68 6.90
C GLU A 89 -6.94 17.79 7.59
N GLN A 90 -7.91 18.39 6.89
CA GLN A 90 -8.76 19.43 7.46
C GLN A 90 -9.62 18.91 8.63
N ALA A 91 -10.15 17.69 8.53
CA ALA A 91 -10.90 17.06 9.61
C ALA A 91 -10.04 16.85 10.86
N ALA A 92 -8.79 16.45 10.69
CA ALA A 92 -7.84 16.31 11.78
C ALA A 92 -7.57 17.67 12.47
N LEU A 93 -7.33 18.72 11.69
CA LEU A 93 -7.12 20.08 12.20
C LEU A 93 -8.35 20.65 12.95
N GLU A 94 -9.56 20.27 12.53
CA GLU A 94 -10.81 20.70 13.17
C GLU A 94 -11.24 19.78 14.33
N GLY A 95 -10.49 18.71 14.64
CA GLY A 95 -10.84 17.72 15.67
C GLY A 95 -12.10 16.89 15.32
N LYS A 96 -12.36 16.69 14.02
CA LYS A 96 -13.55 16.05 13.45
C LYS A 96 -13.30 14.62 12.95
N LEU A 97 -12.20 14.01 13.36
CA LEU A 97 -11.91 12.62 13.00
C LEU A 97 -12.93 11.66 13.64
N PRO A 98 -13.43 10.65 12.92
CA PRO A 98 -14.19 9.56 13.51
C PRO A 98 -13.42 8.89 14.65
N GLU A 99 -14.13 8.31 15.61
CA GLU A 99 -13.50 7.71 16.80
C GLU A 99 -12.54 6.59 16.44
N TYR A 100 -12.93 5.72 15.51
CA TYR A 100 -12.08 4.63 15.03
C TYR A 100 -10.79 5.13 14.39
N ILE A 101 -10.81 6.27 13.66
CA ILE A 101 -9.61 6.89 13.08
C ILE A 101 -8.75 7.54 14.17
N ARG A 102 -9.38 8.24 15.14
CA ARG A 102 -8.64 8.83 16.28
C ARG A 102 -7.84 7.79 17.05
N LYS A 103 -8.40 6.58 17.23
CA LYS A 103 -7.71 5.46 17.87
C LYS A 103 -6.47 5.04 17.08
N LEU A 104 -6.58 4.89 15.76
CA LEU A 104 -5.44 4.52 14.92
C LEU A 104 -4.36 5.60 14.89
N VAL A 105 -4.75 6.86 14.83
CA VAL A 105 -3.82 8.00 14.92
C VAL A 105 -3.11 8.02 16.28
N ALA A 106 -3.83 7.80 17.38
CA ALA A 106 -3.24 7.72 18.71
C ALA A 106 -2.21 6.57 18.81
N ASN A 107 -2.51 5.41 18.22
CA ASN A 107 -1.58 4.30 18.12
C ASN A 107 -0.33 4.68 17.30
N CYS A 108 -0.48 5.33 16.15
CA CYS A 108 0.66 5.80 15.36
C CYS A 108 1.56 6.76 16.13
N LEU A 109 0.98 7.61 16.97
CA LEU A 109 1.74 8.56 17.80
C LEU A 109 2.44 7.90 18.99
N SER A 110 1.85 6.88 19.58
CA SER A 110 2.39 6.21 20.79
C SER A 110 3.35 5.07 20.48
N SER A 111 3.09 4.28 19.43
CA SER A 111 3.84 3.07 19.10
C SER A 111 4.41 3.05 17.68
N GLY A 112 4.30 4.15 16.94
CA GLY A 112 4.83 4.25 15.57
C GLY A 112 4.00 3.53 14.50
N ASN A 113 2.90 2.86 14.86
CA ASN A 113 2.05 2.14 13.91
C ASN A 113 0.58 2.15 14.33
N ALA A 114 -0.34 2.07 13.37
CA ALA A 114 -1.79 2.11 13.61
C ALA A 114 -2.31 0.92 14.44
N TYR A 115 -1.57 -0.16 14.52
CA TYR A 115 -1.95 -1.38 15.22
C TYR A 115 -1.69 -1.31 16.74
N GLY A 116 -0.91 -0.33 17.21
CA GLY A 116 -0.56 -0.18 18.62
C GLY A 116 0.40 -1.26 19.13
N MET A 117 1.11 -1.94 18.23
CA MET A 117 2.06 -3.01 18.55
C MET A 117 3.48 -2.46 18.71
N THR A 118 4.22 -3.01 19.67
CA THR A 118 5.59 -2.56 19.97
C THR A 118 6.65 -3.60 19.66
N GLU A 119 6.29 -4.88 19.65
CA GLU A 119 7.21 -5.98 19.43
C GLU A 119 6.74 -6.88 18.28
N PRO A 120 7.64 -7.27 17.37
CA PRO A 120 7.34 -8.27 16.35
C PRO A 120 7.25 -9.68 16.97
N ALA A 121 6.65 -10.63 16.26
CA ALA A 121 6.59 -12.04 16.69
C ALA A 121 7.99 -12.65 16.82
N GLY A 122 8.14 -13.68 17.70
CA GLY A 122 9.43 -14.25 18.09
C GLY A 122 10.28 -14.78 16.92
N GLU A 123 9.69 -15.36 15.88
CA GLU A 123 10.44 -15.81 14.70
C GLU A 123 11.08 -14.65 13.95
N LEU A 124 10.36 -13.54 13.81
CA LEU A 124 10.90 -12.33 13.18
C LEU A 124 11.97 -11.69 14.07
N GLN A 125 11.80 -11.68 15.41
CA GLN A 125 12.84 -11.19 16.32
C GLN A 125 14.15 -11.95 16.14
N ALA A 126 14.08 -13.28 16.04
CA ALA A 126 15.25 -14.13 15.80
C ALA A 126 15.92 -13.83 14.43
N ALA A 127 15.10 -13.60 13.38
CA ALA A 127 15.62 -13.23 12.05
C ALA A 127 16.29 -11.84 12.06
N ILE A 128 15.68 -10.85 12.70
CA ILE A 128 16.27 -9.51 12.90
C ILE A 128 17.61 -9.61 13.63
N GLY A 129 17.68 -10.40 14.70
CA GLY A 129 18.90 -10.58 15.49
C GLY A 129 20.10 -11.09 14.68
N ARG A 130 19.88 -11.89 13.62
CA ARG A 130 20.94 -12.35 12.72
C ARG A 130 21.50 -11.25 11.81
N HIS A 131 20.73 -10.18 11.57
CA HIS A 131 21.06 -9.09 10.66
C HIS A 131 21.17 -7.73 11.36
N SER A 132 21.51 -7.72 12.64
CA SER A 132 21.69 -6.49 13.44
C SER A 132 23.03 -5.78 13.22
N ALA A 133 23.99 -6.41 12.52
CA ALA A 133 25.28 -5.81 12.20
C ALA A 133 25.12 -4.68 11.18
N GLY A 134 25.79 -3.53 11.44
CA GLY A 134 25.69 -2.37 10.56
C GLY A 134 26.37 -2.60 9.21
N THR A 135 25.58 -2.58 8.15
CA THR A 135 25.98 -2.62 6.75
C THR A 135 25.56 -1.34 6.06
N ASP A 136 26.03 -1.10 4.84
CA ASP A 136 25.60 0.06 4.03
C ASP A 136 24.17 -0.09 3.45
N THR A 137 23.57 -1.26 3.57
CA THR A 137 22.23 -1.59 3.04
C THR A 137 21.28 -1.94 4.19
N LEU A 138 20.16 -1.25 4.26
CA LEU A 138 19.08 -1.51 5.21
C LEU A 138 17.89 -2.22 4.51
N LEU A 139 17.40 -3.29 5.10
CA LEU A 139 16.06 -3.80 4.78
C LEU A 139 15.05 -3.12 5.72
N PHE A 140 14.20 -2.27 5.14
CA PHE A 140 13.09 -1.62 5.82
C PHE A 140 11.83 -2.47 5.62
N LEU A 141 11.32 -3.06 6.71
CA LEU A 141 10.21 -4.04 6.66
C LEU A 141 8.84 -3.38 6.51
N GLY A 142 8.63 -2.26 7.21
CA GLY A 142 7.35 -1.59 7.32
C GLY A 142 6.43 -2.21 8.39
N ALA A 143 5.42 -1.44 8.79
CA ALA A 143 4.54 -1.83 9.91
C ALA A 143 3.69 -3.06 9.61
N ASP A 144 3.19 -3.21 8.38
CA ASP A 144 2.33 -4.31 7.98
C ASP A 144 3.08 -5.66 8.06
N ALA A 145 4.28 -5.73 7.49
CA ALA A 145 5.11 -6.93 7.55
C ALA A 145 5.59 -7.21 8.97
N ARG A 146 6.01 -6.17 9.68
CA ARG A 146 6.63 -6.32 11.00
C ARG A 146 5.65 -6.78 12.08
N TYR A 147 4.42 -6.28 12.05
CA TYR A 147 3.47 -6.48 13.15
C TYR A 147 2.28 -7.36 12.79
N LYS A 148 1.81 -7.35 11.56
CA LYS A 148 0.62 -8.10 11.15
C LYS A 148 0.96 -9.38 10.37
N MET A 149 2.05 -9.36 9.61
CA MET A 149 2.46 -10.48 8.74
C MET A 149 3.95 -10.83 8.92
N PRO A 150 4.40 -11.15 10.15
CA PRO A 150 5.81 -11.39 10.45
C PRO A 150 6.41 -12.56 9.63
N GLU A 151 5.60 -13.53 9.23
CA GLU A 151 6.01 -14.61 8.35
C GLU A 151 6.43 -14.11 6.95
N GLN A 152 5.80 -13.04 6.44
CA GLN A 152 6.21 -12.45 5.15
C GLN A 152 7.53 -11.69 5.32
N ALA A 153 7.72 -10.97 6.43
CA ALA A 153 9.00 -10.34 6.74
C ALA A 153 10.13 -11.37 6.81
N VAL A 154 9.90 -12.52 7.44
CA VAL A 154 10.88 -13.63 7.50
C VAL A 154 11.19 -14.17 6.11
N LYS A 155 10.20 -14.30 5.23
CA LYS A 155 10.41 -14.74 3.84
C LYS A 155 11.22 -13.70 3.03
N THR A 156 10.95 -12.42 3.18
CA THR A 156 11.74 -11.35 2.55
C THR A 156 13.21 -11.43 2.97
N ILE A 157 13.47 -11.61 4.29
CA ILE A 157 14.82 -11.85 4.81
C ILE A 157 15.43 -13.09 4.18
N ALA A 158 14.70 -14.22 4.12
CA ALA A 158 15.20 -15.48 3.57
C ALA A 158 15.57 -15.39 2.07
N VAL A 159 14.83 -14.59 1.28
CA VAL A 159 15.20 -14.33 -0.12
C VAL A 159 16.55 -13.63 -0.22
N LEU A 160 16.78 -12.62 0.62
CA LEU A 160 18.04 -11.86 0.63
C LEU A 160 19.19 -12.71 1.17
N GLU A 161 18.97 -13.52 2.22
CA GLU A 161 19.94 -14.52 2.73
C GLU A 161 20.32 -15.51 1.63
N ARG A 162 19.35 -16.07 0.91
CA ARG A 162 19.58 -16.99 -0.22
C ARG A 162 20.43 -16.38 -1.34
N ALA A 163 20.29 -15.09 -1.56
CA ALA A 163 21.09 -14.33 -2.53
C ALA A 163 22.49 -13.95 -2.03
N GLY A 164 22.82 -14.28 -0.78
CA GLY A 164 24.07 -13.83 -0.13
C GLY A 164 24.15 -12.29 -0.08
N ALA A 165 23.01 -11.61 0.06
CA ALA A 165 23.00 -10.17 0.21
C ALA A 165 23.50 -9.78 1.61
N ASP A 166 24.26 -8.69 1.67
CA ASP A 166 24.71 -8.11 2.93
C ASP A 166 23.77 -6.94 3.28
N PHE A 167 23.02 -7.07 4.37
CA PHE A 167 22.02 -6.10 4.79
C PHE A 167 21.81 -6.09 6.30
N THR A 168 21.34 -4.97 6.79
CA THR A 168 20.93 -4.76 8.19
C THR A 168 19.40 -4.78 8.28
N VAL A 169 18.87 -5.29 9.39
CA VAL A 169 17.47 -5.12 9.80
C VAL A 169 17.47 -4.48 11.18
N LEU A 170 16.75 -3.38 11.34
CA LEU A 170 16.68 -2.66 12.62
C LEU A 170 15.85 -3.43 13.64
N ALA A 171 16.35 -3.55 14.87
CA ALA A 171 15.59 -4.07 16.00
C ALA A 171 14.37 -3.15 16.28
N GLU A 172 14.60 -1.85 16.30
CA GLU A 172 13.57 -0.81 16.40
C GLU A 172 13.56 -0.04 15.07
N GLU A 173 12.54 -0.28 14.26
CA GLU A 173 12.37 0.38 12.97
C GLU A 173 11.52 1.64 13.16
N PRO A 174 11.98 2.81 12.68
CA PRO A 174 11.22 4.04 12.79
C PRO A 174 9.99 4.00 11.88
N ALA A 175 8.90 4.65 12.31
CA ALA A 175 7.71 4.78 11.47
C ALA A 175 8.02 5.61 10.21
N SER A 176 7.72 5.07 9.03
CA SER A 176 7.87 5.79 7.74
C SER A 176 6.93 6.98 7.59
N GLY A 177 5.89 7.07 8.42
CA GLY A 177 4.81 8.03 8.28
C GLY A 177 3.72 7.65 7.28
N ALA A 178 3.83 6.49 6.61
CA ALA A 178 2.88 6.06 5.58
C ALA A 178 1.44 5.93 6.10
N GLN A 179 1.26 5.33 7.28
CA GLN A 179 -0.06 5.19 7.89
C GLN A 179 -0.63 6.54 8.33
N MET A 180 0.18 7.42 8.90
CA MET A 180 -0.23 8.79 9.26
C MET A 180 -0.58 9.61 8.02
N ASP A 181 0.21 9.54 6.96
CA ASP A 181 -0.07 10.20 5.68
C ASP A 181 -1.43 9.78 5.10
N TYR A 182 -1.74 8.49 5.17
CA TYR A 182 -3.03 7.97 4.73
C TYR A 182 -4.18 8.45 5.65
N LEU A 183 -4.00 8.41 6.97
CA LEU A 183 -5.05 8.71 7.94
C LEU A 183 -5.36 10.21 8.04
N VAL A 184 -4.34 11.06 8.07
CA VAL A 184 -4.48 12.49 8.39
C VAL A 184 -3.70 13.45 7.48
N GLY A 185 -3.01 12.95 6.46
CA GLY A 185 -2.28 13.79 5.52
C GLY A 185 -1.03 14.46 6.11
N ALA A 186 -0.73 15.67 5.61
CA ALA A 186 0.53 16.41 5.84
C ALA A 186 0.59 17.16 7.18
N LEU A 187 0.04 16.59 8.25
CA LEU A 187 0.11 17.20 9.57
C LEU A 187 1.55 17.33 10.08
N ARG A 188 1.75 18.20 11.07
CA ARG A 188 3.04 18.38 11.74
C ARG A 188 3.59 17.06 12.30
N GLU A 189 2.73 16.25 12.90
CA GLU A 189 3.06 14.97 13.50
C GLU A 189 3.48 13.95 12.44
N THR A 190 2.81 13.91 11.29
CA THR A 190 3.20 13.08 10.14
C THR A 190 4.59 13.45 9.65
N LYS A 191 4.85 14.76 9.47
CA LYS A 191 6.17 15.25 9.04
C LYS A 191 7.26 14.97 10.07
N ALA A 192 6.95 15.08 11.37
CA ALA A 192 7.89 14.76 12.42
C ALA A 192 8.31 13.28 12.41
N GLN A 193 7.35 12.35 12.20
CA GLN A 193 7.67 10.93 12.01
C GLN A 193 8.57 10.70 10.78
N MET A 194 8.22 11.30 9.65
CA MET A 194 9.01 11.20 8.42
C MET A 194 10.44 11.75 8.61
N GLN A 195 10.61 12.88 9.29
CA GLN A 195 11.91 13.47 9.60
C GLN A 195 12.75 12.56 10.52
N ALA A 196 12.13 11.98 11.55
CA ALA A 196 12.80 11.04 12.44
C ALA A 196 13.23 9.77 11.69
N CYS A 197 12.37 9.24 10.82
CA CYS A 197 12.71 8.11 9.96
C CYS A 197 13.84 8.47 8.98
N ALA A 198 13.77 9.60 8.30
CA ALA A 198 14.81 10.08 7.38
C ALA A 198 16.19 10.20 8.06
N ALA A 199 16.22 10.68 9.30
CA ALA A 199 17.45 10.79 10.06
C ALA A 199 18.16 9.43 10.27
N VAL A 200 17.37 8.35 10.44
CA VAL A 200 17.88 6.98 10.54
C VAL A 200 18.30 6.45 9.17
N LEU A 201 17.42 6.59 8.15
CA LEU A 201 17.65 6.04 6.81
C LEU A 201 18.85 6.68 6.11
N ASN A 202 19.13 7.95 6.35
CA ASN A 202 20.29 8.66 5.81
C ASN A 202 21.64 8.15 6.33
N GLY A 203 21.65 7.27 7.34
CA GLY A 203 22.83 6.53 7.77
C GLY A 203 23.22 5.38 6.83
N TYR A 204 22.41 5.05 5.84
CA TYR A 204 22.63 3.95 4.89
C TYR A 204 22.82 4.47 3.47
N LYS A 205 23.51 3.70 2.62
CA LYS A 205 23.64 4.01 1.19
C LYS A 205 22.40 3.54 0.42
N THR A 206 21.87 2.36 0.79
CA THR A 206 20.72 1.75 0.15
C THR A 206 19.69 1.33 1.19
N VAL A 207 18.43 1.62 0.93
CA VAL A 207 17.27 1.17 1.71
C VAL A 207 16.38 0.33 0.80
N ILE A 208 16.25 -0.95 1.12
CA ILE A 208 15.33 -1.87 0.45
C ILE A 208 13.99 -1.78 1.19
N ALA A 209 12.97 -1.22 0.57
CA ALA A 209 11.63 -1.19 1.14
C ALA A 209 10.89 -2.48 0.80
N ALA A 210 10.54 -3.27 1.82
CA ALA A 210 9.84 -4.53 1.66
C ALA A 210 8.39 -4.31 1.21
N ASP A 211 7.72 -3.28 1.75
CA ASP A 211 6.35 -2.94 1.37
C ASP A 211 6.29 -1.79 0.34
N PRO A 212 5.51 -1.95 -0.74
CA PRO A 212 5.32 -0.90 -1.75
C PRO A 212 4.76 0.42 -1.22
N THR A 213 3.96 0.38 -0.15
CA THR A 213 3.39 1.59 0.47
C THR A 213 4.48 2.45 1.07
N ASP A 214 5.40 1.82 1.82
CA ASP A 214 6.56 2.52 2.38
C ASP A 214 7.50 3.01 1.28
N ALA A 215 7.77 2.18 0.25
CA ALA A 215 8.58 2.57 -0.90
C ALA A 215 8.05 3.85 -1.57
N LYS A 216 6.74 3.90 -1.83
CA LYS A 216 6.07 5.07 -2.42
C LYS A 216 6.21 6.30 -1.53
N VAL A 217 5.99 6.16 -0.22
CA VAL A 217 6.08 7.28 0.72
C VAL A 217 7.51 7.80 0.82
N LEU A 218 8.49 6.93 0.95
CA LEU A 218 9.90 7.28 1.02
C LEU A 218 10.40 7.96 -0.27
N ARG A 219 9.99 7.48 -1.45
CA ARG A 219 10.49 8.01 -2.74
C ARG A 219 9.75 9.24 -3.26
N ARG A 220 8.48 9.44 -2.88
CA ARG A 220 7.63 10.53 -3.39
C ARG A 220 7.12 11.45 -2.31
N THR A 221 6.40 10.91 -1.31
CA THR A 221 5.71 11.75 -0.32
C THR A 221 6.68 12.54 0.54
N TYR A 222 7.87 11.99 0.85
CA TYR A 222 8.89 12.71 1.59
C TYR A 222 9.31 14.00 0.88
N ALA A 223 9.62 13.93 -0.41
CA ALA A 223 9.96 15.11 -1.20
C ALA A 223 8.80 16.11 -1.27
N GLU A 224 7.55 15.64 -1.43
CA GLU A 224 6.34 16.49 -1.41
C GLU A 224 6.18 17.24 -0.08
N TYR A 225 6.63 16.65 1.03
CA TYR A 225 6.52 17.23 2.38
C TYR A 225 7.79 17.97 2.82
N GLY A 226 8.81 18.07 1.94
CA GLY A 226 10.07 18.73 2.22
C GLY A 226 10.96 17.95 3.18
N VAL A 227 10.90 16.63 3.15
CA VAL A 227 11.79 15.72 3.88
C VAL A 227 12.77 15.11 2.90
N ASP A 228 14.06 15.34 3.14
CA ASP A 228 15.13 14.91 2.25
C ASP A 228 15.66 13.52 2.64
N LEU A 229 15.80 12.64 1.65
CA LEU A 229 16.53 11.38 1.76
C LEU A 229 17.76 11.43 0.86
N SER A 230 18.93 11.12 1.45
CA SER A 230 20.20 11.01 0.73
C SER A 230 20.53 9.58 0.28
N CYS A 231 19.84 8.57 0.84
CA CYS A 231 20.01 7.17 0.49
C CYS A 231 19.25 6.80 -0.80
N ARG A 232 19.73 5.76 -1.48
CA ARG A 232 18.98 5.12 -2.57
C ARG A 232 17.86 4.28 -1.97
N VAL A 233 16.60 4.63 -2.21
CA VAL A 233 15.46 3.79 -1.85
C VAL A 233 15.06 2.92 -3.06
N VAL A 234 15.05 1.61 -2.88
CA VAL A 234 14.70 0.61 -3.89
C VAL A 234 13.59 -0.29 -3.35
N THR A 235 12.66 -0.70 -4.19
CA THR A 235 11.62 -1.66 -3.83
C THR A 235 12.20 -3.07 -3.73
N PHE A 236 11.61 -3.94 -2.92
CA PHE A 236 12.06 -5.33 -2.83
C PHE A 236 12.02 -6.04 -4.20
N PRO A 237 10.96 -5.93 -5.03
CA PRO A 237 10.98 -6.55 -6.36
C PRO A 237 12.11 -6.06 -7.25
N ALA A 238 12.39 -4.74 -7.29
CA ALA A 238 13.47 -4.20 -8.10
C ALA A 238 14.85 -4.70 -7.61
N TYR A 239 15.07 -4.71 -6.30
CA TYR A 239 16.32 -5.20 -5.74
C TYR A 239 16.51 -6.72 -5.94
N ALA A 240 15.46 -7.51 -5.78
CA ALA A 240 15.48 -8.95 -6.05
C ALA A 240 15.78 -9.24 -7.52
N LEU A 241 15.26 -8.41 -8.45
CA LEU A 241 15.59 -8.52 -9.88
C LEU A 241 17.08 -8.18 -10.15
N GLU A 242 17.63 -7.15 -9.52
CA GLU A 242 19.08 -6.85 -9.59
C GLU A 242 19.93 -8.04 -9.13
N LEU A 243 19.52 -8.71 -8.05
CA LEU A 243 20.19 -9.92 -7.55
C LEU A 243 20.07 -11.10 -8.52
N LEU A 244 18.91 -11.30 -9.14
CA LEU A 244 18.69 -12.34 -10.15
C LEU A 244 19.54 -12.08 -11.39
N GLN A 245 19.54 -10.85 -11.91
CA GLN A 245 20.31 -10.47 -13.10
C GLN A 245 21.83 -10.56 -12.89
N SER A 246 22.29 -10.29 -11.69
CA SER A 246 23.71 -10.43 -11.33
C SER A 246 24.12 -11.89 -11.02
N GLY A 247 23.19 -12.84 -11.07
CA GLY A 247 23.42 -14.27 -10.77
C GLY A 247 23.59 -14.58 -9.27
N ARG A 248 23.39 -13.59 -8.38
CA ARG A 248 23.43 -13.78 -6.92
C ARG A 248 22.17 -14.50 -6.41
N LEU A 249 21.01 -14.18 -6.93
CA LEU A 249 19.77 -14.90 -6.66
C LEU A 249 19.56 -15.95 -7.77
N THR A 250 19.29 -17.16 -7.37
CA THR A 250 18.89 -18.24 -8.28
C THR A 250 17.49 -18.70 -7.97
N VAL A 251 16.65 -18.81 -9.00
CA VAL A 251 15.27 -19.28 -8.91
C VAL A 251 15.06 -20.48 -9.80
N ARG A 252 14.04 -21.28 -9.51
CA ARG A 252 13.68 -22.42 -10.33
C ARG A 252 12.36 -22.14 -11.06
N LYS A 253 12.40 -22.18 -12.39
CA LYS A 253 11.19 -22.14 -13.21
C LYS A 253 10.34 -23.39 -12.96
N ARG A 254 9.05 -23.18 -12.72
CA ARG A 254 8.04 -24.23 -12.53
C ARG A 254 6.96 -24.08 -13.59
N GLU A 255 6.42 -25.16 -14.08
CA GLU A 255 5.22 -25.19 -14.94
C GLU A 255 3.98 -24.94 -14.08
N MET A 256 3.82 -23.70 -13.65
CA MET A 256 2.73 -23.26 -12.77
C MET A 256 2.12 -21.99 -13.33
N PRO A 257 0.89 -22.07 -13.88
CA PRO A 257 0.19 -20.88 -14.34
C PRO A 257 -0.16 -19.96 -13.15
N VAL A 258 0.24 -18.71 -13.26
CA VAL A 258 -0.04 -17.68 -12.26
C VAL A 258 -0.54 -16.40 -12.91
N VAL A 259 -1.30 -15.62 -12.16
CA VAL A 259 -1.60 -14.21 -12.50
C VAL A 259 -0.97 -13.30 -11.45
N TYR A 260 -0.66 -12.08 -11.86
CA TYR A 260 -0.08 -11.09 -10.97
C TYR A 260 -1.14 -10.06 -10.55
N GLN A 261 -1.27 -9.86 -9.24
CA GLN A 261 -1.98 -8.73 -8.66
C GLN A 261 -0.99 -7.58 -8.48
N ASP A 262 -1.06 -6.58 -9.34
CA ASP A 262 -0.23 -5.39 -9.28
C ASP A 262 -0.61 -4.52 -8.07
N PRO A 263 0.28 -4.27 -7.11
CA PRO A 263 0.07 -3.21 -6.13
C PRO A 263 0.11 -1.85 -6.82
N PHE A 264 -0.90 -1.02 -6.60
CA PHE A 264 -0.99 0.28 -7.28
C PHE A 264 0.17 1.21 -6.92
N GLN A 265 0.76 1.04 -5.74
CA GLN A 265 1.94 1.79 -5.32
C GLN A 265 3.15 1.51 -6.22
N LEU A 266 3.34 0.25 -6.66
CA LEU A 266 4.38 -0.08 -7.63
C LEU A 266 4.00 0.43 -9.01
N SER A 267 2.83 0.02 -9.50
CA SER A 267 2.45 0.24 -10.91
C SER A 267 2.12 1.72 -11.21
N ARG A 268 1.20 2.35 -10.47
CA ARG A 268 0.78 3.74 -10.73
C ARG A 268 1.68 4.78 -10.08
N ASP A 269 2.06 4.54 -8.81
CA ASP A 269 2.79 5.56 -8.08
C ASP A 269 4.29 5.55 -8.41
N LEU A 270 4.90 4.39 -8.61
CA LEU A 270 6.34 4.26 -8.84
C LEU A 270 6.72 3.90 -10.28
N GLY A 271 5.76 3.48 -11.12
CA GLY A 271 6.01 3.07 -12.51
C GLY A 271 6.78 1.74 -12.63
N GLU A 272 6.76 0.92 -11.58
CA GLU A 272 7.44 -0.38 -11.53
C GLU A 272 6.47 -1.51 -11.86
N THR A 273 6.29 -1.79 -13.14
CA THR A 273 5.43 -2.87 -13.65
C THR A 273 6.22 -4.07 -14.12
N GLU A 274 7.43 -3.86 -14.65
CA GLU A 274 8.23 -4.89 -15.31
C GLU A 274 9.07 -5.71 -14.34
N GLU A 275 9.54 -5.13 -13.23
CA GLU A 275 10.41 -5.78 -12.28
C GLU A 275 9.72 -7.00 -11.61
N PRO A 276 8.49 -6.88 -11.08
CA PRO A 276 7.77 -8.03 -10.55
C PRO A 276 7.47 -9.09 -11.63
N ARG A 277 7.12 -8.65 -12.86
CA ARG A 277 6.83 -9.55 -13.99
C ARG A 277 8.03 -10.37 -14.40
N ALA A 278 9.21 -9.74 -14.46
CA ALA A 278 10.46 -10.43 -14.78
C ALA A 278 10.79 -11.52 -13.74
N LEU A 279 10.64 -11.21 -12.44
CA LEU A 279 10.84 -12.17 -11.35
C LEU A 279 9.83 -13.32 -11.43
N ILE A 280 8.54 -13.01 -11.59
CA ILE A 280 7.48 -14.03 -11.69
C ILE A 280 7.72 -14.92 -12.92
N SER A 281 8.06 -14.34 -14.07
CA SER A 281 8.32 -15.08 -15.30
C SER A 281 9.54 -15.99 -15.20
N ALA A 282 10.52 -15.63 -14.38
CA ALA A 282 11.65 -16.49 -14.07
C ALA A 282 11.26 -17.69 -13.19
N CYS A 283 10.17 -17.61 -12.43
CA CYS A 283 9.72 -18.63 -11.48
C CYS A 283 8.53 -19.46 -11.98
N ALA A 284 7.60 -18.87 -12.77
CA ALA A 284 6.32 -19.46 -13.13
C ALA A 284 5.84 -18.98 -14.51
N ASP A 285 4.70 -19.48 -14.97
CA ASP A 285 4.08 -19.09 -16.25
C ASP A 285 3.07 -17.99 -16.00
N LEU A 286 3.51 -16.74 -16.20
CA LEU A 286 2.72 -15.54 -15.95
C LEU A 286 1.67 -15.35 -17.06
N SER A 287 0.43 -15.09 -16.63
CA SER A 287 -0.66 -14.57 -17.45
C SER A 287 -1.22 -13.31 -16.82
N GLU A 288 -1.91 -12.48 -17.60
CA GLU A 288 -2.45 -11.22 -17.11
C GLU A 288 -3.94 -11.32 -16.80
N MET A 289 -4.36 -10.70 -15.72
CA MET A 289 -5.76 -10.45 -15.45
C MET A 289 -6.27 -9.27 -16.27
N LEU A 290 -7.58 -9.21 -16.49
CA LEU A 290 -8.19 -7.97 -16.93
C LEU A 290 -7.89 -6.85 -15.91
N LEU A 291 -7.53 -5.67 -16.36
CA LEU A 291 -7.09 -4.55 -15.52
C LEU A 291 -5.86 -4.90 -14.68
N HIS A 292 -4.71 -4.88 -15.30
CA HIS A 292 -3.38 -5.11 -14.75
C HIS A 292 -2.46 -3.90 -14.97
N GLY A 293 -1.25 -3.95 -14.47
CA GLY A 293 -0.29 -2.84 -14.57
C GLY A 293 -0.84 -1.56 -13.97
N GLU A 294 -0.73 -0.45 -14.69
CA GLU A 294 -1.27 0.85 -14.24
C GLU A 294 -2.80 0.86 -14.12
N GLU A 295 -3.51 0.01 -14.86
CA GLU A 295 -4.98 -0.10 -14.80
C GLU A 295 -5.46 -1.03 -13.67
N THR A 296 -4.56 -1.60 -12.87
CA THR A 296 -4.90 -2.57 -11.82
C THR A 296 -6.03 -2.10 -10.91
N VAL A 297 -6.84 -3.04 -10.45
CA VAL A 297 -7.83 -2.83 -9.39
C VAL A 297 -7.22 -3.28 -8.06
N TRP A 298 -7.26 -2.40 -7.07
CA TRP A 298 -6.76 -2.68 -5.74
C TRP A 298 -7.47 -3.85 -5.05
N ALA A 299 -6.72 -4.69 -4.34
CA ALA A 299 -7.20 -5.93 -3.74
C ALA A 299 -7.46 -5.87 -2.22
N GLY A 300 -7.30 -4.72 -1.59
CA GLY A 300 -7.48 -4.56 -0.14
C GLY A 300 -6.18 -4.32 0.61
N ASN A 301 -6.25 -4.02 1.90
CA ASN A 301 -5.10 -3.91 2.80
C ASN A 301 -5.46 -4.18 4.27
N LEU A 302 -4.42 -4.28 5.10
CA LEU A 302 -4.54 -4.50 6.54
C LEU A 302 -5.05 -3.27 7.29
N LEU A 303 -4.61 -2.07 6.90
CA LEU A 303 -4.98 -0.85 7.62
C LEU A 303 -6.49 -0.59 7.57
N MET A 304 -7.11 -0.65 6.38
CA MET A 304 -8.56 -0.45 6.25
C MET A 304 -9.36 -1.60 6.87
N ALA A 305 -8.79 -2.80 6.96
CA ALA A 305 -9.43 -3.92 7.64
C ALA A 305 -9.67 -3.64 9.15
N GLU A 306 -8.94 -2.69 9.76
CA GLU A 306 -9.16 -2.29 11.17
C GLU A 306 -10.55 -1.65 11.41
N TRP A 307 -11.20 -1.08 10.39
CA TRP A 307 -12.54 -0.48 10.56
C TRP A 307 -13.58 -0.93 9.52
N MET A 308 -13.18 -1.57 8.44
CA MET A 308 -14.12 -2.10 7.43
C MET A 308 -13.70 -3.49 6.89
N PRO A 309 -13.57 -4.49 7.79
CA PRO A 309 -13.03 -5.81 7.42
C PRO A 309 -13.91 -6.52 6.39
N GLU A 310 -15.24 -6.39 6.45
CA GLU A 310 -16.15 -7.03 5.50
C GLU A 310 -16.05 -6.43 4.10
N VAL A 311 -15.83 -5.11 4.01
CA VAL A 311 -15.61 -4.45 2.72
C VAL A 311 -14.27 -4.88 2.13
N MET A 312 -13.23 -5.01 2.95
CA MET A 312 -11.93 -5.51 2.49
C MET A 312 -12.06 -6.93 1.95
N ARG A 313 -12.78 -7.81 2.65
CA ARG A 313 -13.05 -9.17 2.17
C ARG A 313 -13.80 -9.17 0.83
N ALA A 314 -14.81 -8.32 0.67
CA ALA A 314 -15.57 -8.21 -0.58
C ALA A 314 -14.72 -7.66 -1.75
N VAL A 315 -13.83 -6.69 -1.48
CA VAL A 315 -12.85 -6.15 -2.46
C VAL A 315 -11.92 -7.28 -2.93
N SER A 316 -11.36 -8.04 -2.00
CA SER A 316 -10.45 -9.16 -2.30
C SER A 316 -11.16 -10.29 -3.05
N ALA A 317 -12.37 -10.67 -2.62
CA ALA A 317 -13.17 -11.72 -3.28
C ALA A 317 -13.47 -11.35 -4.74
N ARG A 318 -13.76 -10.07 -5.02
CA ARG A 318 -13.97 -9.61 -6.40
C ARG A 318 -12.69 -9.70 -7.24
N ARG A 319 -11.52 -9.46 -6.64
CA ARG A 319 -10.25 -9.61 -7.36
C ARG A 319 -9.90 -11.07 -7.62
N ILE A 320 -10.21 -11.96 -6.67
CA ILE A 320 -10.13 -13.43 -6.86
C ILE A 320 -11.03 -13.85 -8.02
N PHE A 321 -12.28 -13.38 -8.06
CA PHE A 321 -13.18 -13.64 -9.18
C PHE A 321 -12.62 -13.17 -10.54
N ASN A 322 -11.90 -12.03 -10.60
CA ASN A 322 -11.24 -11.59 -11.83
C ASN A 322 -10.12 -12.58 -12.27
N ALA A 323 -9.38 -13.16 -11.33
CA ALA A 323 -8.40 -14.19 -11.63
C ALA A 323 -9.05 -15.48 -12.14
N GLU A 324 -10.13 -15.94 -11.49
CA GLU A 324 -10.92 -17.09 -11.92
C GLU A 324 -11.49 -16.90 -13.34
N SER A 325 -11.92 -15.69 -13.67
CA SER A 325 -12.49 -15.34 -14.98
C SER A 325 -11.51 -15.52 -16.15
N VAL A 326 -10.19 -15.53 -15.88
CA VAL A 326 -9.14 -15.84 -16.86
C VAL A 326 -8.59 -17.27 -16.68
N GLY A 327 -9.23 -18.10 -15.85
CA GLY A 327 -8.85 -19.48 -15.61
C GLY A 327 -7.64 -19.65 -14.68
N ALA A 328 -7.22 -18.60 -13.96
CA ALA A 328 -6.11 -18.67 -13.03
C ALA A 328 -6.49 -19.39 -11.73
N LYS A 329 -5.56 -20.18 -11.22
CA LYS A 329 -5.67 -20.88 -9.93
C LYS A 329 -4.67 -20.39 -8.90
N THR A 330 -3.82 -19.44 -9.27
CA THR A 330 -2.81 -18.88 -8.38
C THR A 330 -2.66 -17.40 -8.66
N ILE A 331 -2.82 -16.58 -7.62
CA ILE A 331 -2.55 -15.13 -7.65
C ILE A 331 -1.24 -14.88 -6.90
N VAL A 332 -0.34 -14.14 -7.51
CA VAL A 332 0.89 -13.65 -6.88
C VAL A 332 0.78 -12.15 -6.65
N THR A 333 1.22 -11.66 -5.51
CA THR A 333 1.34 -10.22 -5.25
C THR A 333 2.65 -9.88 -4.53
N ALA A 334 3.13 -8.66 -4.73
CA ALA A 334 4.34 -8.11 -4.11
C ALA A 334 4.03 -7.09 -3.00
N CYS A 335 2.81 -7.08 -2.46
CA CYS A 335 2.40 -6.20 -1.37
C CYS A 335 1.86 -7.01 -0.20
N VAL A 336 2.43 -6.81 0.97
CA VAL A 336 2.05 -7.52 2.21
C VAL A 336 0.58 -7.28 2.56
N GLY A 337 0.11 -6.04 2.45
CA GLY A 337 -1.28 -5.69 2.75
C GLY A 337 -2.28 -6.33 1.79
N GLU A 338 -1.99 -6.36 0.47
CA GLU A 338 -2.85 -7.04 -0.52
C GLU A 338 -2.79 -8.56 -0.36
N TYR A 339 -1.61 -9.12 -0.06
CA TYR A 339 -1.46 -10.54 0.24
C TYR A 339 -2.37 -10.96 1.40
N ALA A 340 -2.29 -10.24 2.52
CA ALA A 340 -3.11 -10.53 3.70
C ALA A 340 -4.61 -10.43 3.42
N ALA A 341 -5.03 -9.40 2.67
CA ALA A 341 -6.43 -9.20 2.32
C ALA A 341 -6.95 -10.31 1.38
N LEU A 342 -6.16 -10.70 0.38
CA LEU A 342 -6.49 -11.81 -0.52
C LEU A 342 -6.56 -13.14 0.23
N LYS A 343 -5.59 -13.42 1.13
CA LYS A 343 -5.61 -14.61 1.99
C LYS A 343 -6.84 -14.68 2.87
N ALA A 344 -7.29 -13.57 3.42
CA ALA A 344 -8.53 -13.51 4.23
C ALA A 344 -9.81 -13.79 3.43
N ALA A 345 -9.75 -13.68 2.10
CA ALA A 345 -10.85 -13.95 1.19
C ALA A 345 -10.62 -15.22 0.33
N GLU A 346 -9.53 -15.95 0.56
CA GLU A 346 -9.15 -17.15 -0.19
C GLU A 346 -10.26 -18.21 -0.14
N THR A 347 -10.49 -18.85 -1.26
CA THR A 347 -11.43 -19.95 -1.43
C THR A 347 -10.70 -21.20 -1.93
N ASP A 348 -11.31 -22.38 -1.84
CA ASP A 348 -10.70 -23.65 -2.26
C ASP A 348 -10.26 -23.72 -3.75
N GLY A 349 -10.62 -22.70 -4.54
CA GLY A 349 -10.37 -22.69 -5.99
C GLY A 349 -9.12 -21.90 -6.42
N VAL A 350 -8.62 -20.98 -5.61
CA VAL A 350 -7.53 -20.04 -5.96
C VAL A 350 -6.53 -19.94 -4.82
N ASN A 351 -5.28 -20.26 -5.09
CA ASN A 351 -4.17 -20.13 -4.15
C ASN A 351 -3.58 -18.70 -4.20
N ILE A 352 -3.23 -18.16 -3.06
CA ILE A 352 -2.61 -16.82 -2.94
C ILE A 352 -1.16 -16.99 -2.49
N LEU A 353 -0.22 -16.46 -3.27
CA LEU A 353 1.21 -16.47 -2.97
C LEU A 353 1.75 -15.05 -2.89
N SER A 354 2.70 -14.82 -2.00
CA SER A 354 3.55 -13.64 -2.10
C SER A 354 4.62 -13.84 -3.17
N LEU A 355 5.25 -12.76 -3.61
CA LEU A 355 6.40 -12.83 -4.51
C LEU A 355 7.55 -13.63 -3.88
N GLU A 356 7.74 -13.49 -2.58
CA GLU A 356 8.73 -14.25 -1.79
C GLU A 356 8.44 -15.75 -1.80
N ASP A 357 7.17 -16.15 -1.63
CA ASP A 357 6.76 -17.57 -1.72
C ASP A 357 7.15 -18.15 -3.06
N LEU A 358 6.91 -17.41 -4.13
CA LEU A 358 7.22 -17.84 -5.47
C LEU A 358 8.74 -17.99 -5.68
N ILE A 359 9.54 -17.02 -5.23
CA ILE A 359 11.01 -17.02 -5.32
C ILE A 359 11.60 -18.15 -4.48
N LEU A 360 11.10 -18.37 -3.27
CA LEU A 360 11.60 -19.41 -2.36
C LEU A 360 11.19 -20.83 -2.79
N GLY A 361 10.24 -20.95 -3.69
CA GLY A 361 9.74 -22.23 -4.18
C GLY A 361 8.63 -22.83 -3.32
N GLY A 362 7.91 -22.01 -2.55
CA GLY A 362 6.69 -22.38 -1.83
C GLY A 362 5.56 -22.83 -2.78
N ASN A 363 4.75 -23.77 -2.33
CA ASN A 363 3.54 -24.26 -3.02
C ASN A 363 2.32 -23.51 -2.49
#